data_6566810f78ac9146a98629e51db18365
#
_entry.id   6566810f78ac9146a98629e51db18365
#
_cell.length_a   1.000
_cell.length_b   1.000
_cell.length_c   1.000
_cell.angle_alpha   90.00
_cell.angle_beta   90.00
_cell.angle_gamma   90.00
#
_symmetry.space_group_name_H-M   'P 1'
#
loop_
_entity.id
_entity.type
_entity.pdbx_description
1 polymer ?
#
loop_
_entity_poly.entity_id
_entity_poly.type
_entity_poly.pdbx_seq_one_letter_code
_entity_poly.pdbx_strand_id
1 'polypeptide(L)'
;VMPNPNSINNPETGDPNGVAYIDDFEGAKRTTSFPIQRRFWKSSSPPLIYHSNKTLGHRNRARMYWYNPYVQWRTKDIWPNQETSIRAQNETTDILVMNYEPLINQTQLPKDSLWAGIITTLYSGDYDQTQTKFFEIWIRSKSGSKSELSIDLGKISEDWNGDGSLNTEDIPVAGMIGDGLLDDAEDIGLDGCADESEDGWGGCLQFGETYNELLAAGSTILINVADDIDPNDPNSDNWNYDEGSYDYKRINGTEGNALDAGRYPDTEDLDRTGFLDKTNDYFTKTFTLDDTTYFSGETIKNGQPTGWRLFRIPLSHFEIIDSTGNQEWNEIKFCRLRLSDTTQAWVQIAKIELVGNEWQELGVAPDSSDSYSKTGSDSVFAISVINTEDN
;
A
#
# COMPACT_ATOMS: atom_id res chain seq x y z
N VAL A 1 -36.84 -11.05 5.83
CA VAL A 1 -37.45 -9.75 6.19
C VAL A 1 -38.92 -9.99 6.42
N MET A 2 -39.39 -9.95 7.64
CA MET A 2 -40.83 -9.93 7.90
C MET A 2 -41.22 -8.49 8.24
N PRO A 3 -42.06 -7.83 7.47
CA PRO A 3 -42.61 -6.54 7.88
C PRO A 3 -43.36 -6.76 9.17
N ASN A 4 -43.04 -5.98 10.20
CA ASN A 4 -43.82 -6.03 11.43
C ASN A 4 -45.20 -5.42 11.16
N PRO A 5 -46.30 -6.19 11.17
CA PRO A 5 -47.61 -5.70 10.83
C PRO A 5 -48.12 -4.66 11.84
N ASN A 6 -47.46 -4.48 12.99
CA ASN A 6 -47.81 -3.50 14.00
C ASN A 6 -47.02 -2.16 13.85
N SER A 7 -46.15 -2.06 12.83
CA SER A 7 -45.33 -0.84 12.63
C SER A 7 -46.04 0.25 11.84
N ILE A 8 -47.28 0.04 11.39
CA ILE A 8 -48.08 0.99 10.61
C ILE A 8 -48.37 2.30 11.37
N ASN A 9 -47.84 2.53 12.48
CA ASN A 9 -47.86 3.81 13.19
C ASN A 9 -46.79 3.85 14.29
N ASN A 10 -45.58 3.41 13.98
CA ASN A 10 -44.50 3.54 14.94
C ASN A 10 -44.16 5.05 15.11
N PRO A 11 -44.49 5.68 16.24
CA PRO A 11 -44.20 7.09 16.45
C PRO A 11 -42.69 7.42 16.50
N GLU A 12 -41.84 6.41 16.66
CA GLU A 12 -40.39 6.59 16.70
C GLU A 12 -39.80 6.79 15.32
N THR A 13 -40.36 6.21 14.28
CA THR A 13 -39.82 6.32 12.90
C THR A 13 -40.62 7.23 12.00
N GLY A 14 -41.88 7.52 12.35
CA GLY A 14 -42.78 8.39 11.57
C GLY A 14 -43.09 7.86 10.15
N ASP A 15 -42.71 6.63 9.82
CA ASP A 15 -42.93 6.04 8.51
C ASP A 15 -44.29 5.35 8.42
N PRO A 16 -45.21 5.87 7.57
CA PRO A 16 -46.56 5.28 7.40
C PRO A 16 -46.52 3.92 6.68
N ASN A 17 -45.42 3.54 6.02
CA ASN A 17 -45.30 2.32 5.24
C ASN A 17 -44.67 1.15 6.01
N GLY A 18 -44.24 1.39 7.24
CA GLY A 18 -43.61 0.41 8.09
C GLY A 18 -42.07 0.38 7.95
N VAL A 19 -41.43 -0.22 8.94
CA VAL A 19 -39.95 -0.35 9.02
C VAL A 19 -39.58 -1.81 8.90
N ALA A 20 -38.68 -2.12 8.01
CA ALA A 20 -38.05 -3.43 7.92
C ALA A 20 -36.70 -3.39 8.64
N TYR A 21 -36.57 -4.18 9.70
CA TYR A 21 -35.27 -4.43 10.31
C TYR A 21 -34.57 -5.57 9.58
N ILE A 22 -33.37 -5.33 9.13
CA ILE A 22 -32.49 -6.35 8.54
C ILE A 22 -31.43 -6.67 9.59
N ASP A 23 -31.46 -7.88 10.12
CA ASP A 23 -30.71 -8.27 11.31
C ASP A 23 -29.22 -8.59 11.05
N ASP A 24 -28.74 -8.53 9.82
CA ASP A 24 -27.35 -8.94 9.51
C ASP A 24 -26.72 -8.04 8.44
N PHE A 25 -26.61 -6.76 8.73
CA PHE A 25 -25.87 -5.84 7.86
C PHE A 25 -24.35 -6.10 7.91
N GLU A 26 -23.83 -6.58 9.03
CA GLU A 26 -22.41 -6.86 9.19
C GLU A 26 -21.99 -8.11 8.41
N GLY A 27 -22.82 -9.16 8.36
CA GLY A 27 -22.58 -10.35 7.55
C GLY A 27 -22.62 -10.10 6.03
N ALA A 28 -23.15 -8.95 5.58
CA ALA A 28 -23.18 -8.59 4.18
C ALA A 28 -21.93 -7.80 3.73
N LYS A 29 -21.10 -7.33 4.65
CA LYS A 29 -19.85 -6.62 4.34
C LYS A 29 -18.76 -7.65 4.01
N ARG A 30 -18.34 -7.69 2.75
CA ARG A 30 -17.16 -8.45 2.34
C ARG A 30 -15.94 -7.53 2.42
N THR A 31 -14.92 -7.95 3.15
CA THR A 31 -13.66 -7.21 3.26
C THR A 31 -12.49 -8.09 2.93
N THR A 32 -11.57 -7.57 2.13
CA THR A 32 -10.24 -8.14 1.92
C THR A 32 -9.23 -7.18 2.51
N SER A 33 -8.55 -7.58 3.58
CA SER A 33 -7.61 -6.74 4.29
C SER A 33 -6.19 -6.98 3.82
N PHE A 34 -5.42 -5.90 3.67
CA PHE A 34 -3.97 -5.99 3.42
C PHE A 34 -3.20 -6.03 4.74
N PRO A 35 -2.06 -6.72 4.78
CA PRO A 35 -1.26 -6.82 5.99
C PRO A 35 -0.68 -5.45 6.39
N ILE A 36 -0.59 -5.21 7.71
CA ILE A 36 0.06 -4.02 8.27
C ILE A 36 1.50 -4.32 8.71
N GLN A 37 1.85 -5.60 8.86
CA GLN A 37 3.20 -6.01 9.24
C GLN A 37 4.19 -5.75 8.09
N ARG A 38 5.31 -5.06 8.40
CA ARG A 38 6.34 -4.67 7.44
C ARG A 38 6.87 -5.82 6.58
N ARG A 39 7.00 -7.02 7.16
CA ARG A 39 7.56 -8.21 6.52
C ARG A 39 6.80 -8.70 5.28
N PHE A 40 5.53 -8.28 5.11
CA PHE A 40 4.73 -8.63 3.95
C PHE A 40 4.83 -7.60 2.82
N TRP A 41 5.56 -6.52 3.06
CA TRP A 41 5.81 -5.48 2.09
C TRP A 41 7.25 -5.54 1.62
N LYS A 42 7.45 -5.37 0.33
CA LYS A 42 8.74 -5.32 -0.33
C LYS A 42 8.88 -4.01 -1.11
N SER A 43 10.11 -3.65 -1.48
CA SER A 43 10.33 -2.53 -2.39
C SER A 43 9.69 -2.80 -3.73
N SER A 44 9.02 -1.80 -4.31
CA SER A 44 8.27 -2.00 -5.55
C SER A 44 9.10 -1.71 -6.80
N SER A 45 8.77 -2.38 -7.88
CA SER A 45 9.24 -2.04 -9.23
C SER A 45 8.79 -0.65 -9.66
N PRO A 46 9.47 -0.01 -10.64
CA PRO A 46 9.07 1.29 -11.17
C PRO A 46 7.65 1.30 -11.73
N PRO A 47 6.92 2.42 -11.59
CA PRO A 47 5.64 2.61 -12.27
C PRO A 47 5.78 2.49 -13.80
N LEU A 48 4.70 2.08 -14.47
CA LEU A 48 4.70 1.86 -15.93
C LEU A 48 5.17 3.07 -16.74
N ILE A 49 5.02 4.28 -16.23
CA ILE A 49 5.52 5.50 -16.87
C ILE A 49 7.03 5.45 -17.14
N TYR A 50 7.79 4.64 -16.38
CA TYR A 50 9.24 4.45 -16.54
C TYR A 50 9.62 3.17 -17.28
N HIS A 51 8.64 2.38 -17.73
CA HIS A 51 8.90 1.10 -18.40
C HIS A 51 9.84 1.21 -19.62
N SER A 52 9.75 2.30 -20.38
CA SER A 52 10.61 2.56 -21.54
C SER A 52 11.97 3.16 -21.18
N ASN A 53 12.17 3.60 -19.94
CA ASN A 53 13.42 4.20 -19.46
C ASN A 53 13.70 3.82 -18.02
N LYS A 54 14.22 2.63 -17.83
CA LYS A 54 14.51 2.03 -16.53
C LYS A 54 15.50 2.87 -15.72
N THR A 55 16.56 3.36 -16.35
CA THR A 55 17.55 4.26 -15.72
C THR A 55 16.87 5.49 -15.12
N LEU A 56 15.93 6.10 -15.84
CA LEU A 56 15.19 7.23 -15.31
C LEU A 56 14.27 6.81 -14.14
N GLY A 57 13.68 5.63 -14.22
CA GLY A 57 12.88 5.05 -13.15
C GLY A 57 13.66 4.94 -11.84
N HIS A 58 14.88 4.44 -11.89
CA HIS A 58 15.77 4.36 -10.72
C HIS A 58 16.22 5.74 -10.24
N ARG A 59 16.69 6.61 -11.12
CA ARG A 59 17.14 7.96 -10.75
C ARG A 59 16.06 8.82 -10.14
N ASN A 60 14.80 8.55 -10.47
CA ASN A 60 13.65 9.25 -9.91
C ASN A 60 13.06 8.53 -8.67
N ARG A 61 13.59 7.37 -8.32
CA ARG A 61 13.20 6.66 -7.10
C ARG A 61 13.88 7.35 -5.91
N ALA A 62 13.07 7.89 -5.01
CA ALA A 62 13.54 8.42 -3.74
C ALA A 62 13.82 7.26 -2.77
N ARG A 63 14.59 7.50 -1.73
CA ARG A 63 14.77 6.54 -0.66
C ARG A 63 13.47 6.36 0.10
N MET A 64 13.16 5.12 0.44
CA MET A 64 12.03 4.78 1.26
C MET A 64 12.41 3.68 2.22
N TYR A 65 12.03 3.85 3.48
CA TYR A 65 12.09 2.79 4.46
C TYR A 65 10.73 2.68 5.15
N TRP A 66 10.37 1.46 5.50
CA TRP A 66 9.09 1.16 6.14
C TRP A 66 9.29 0.21 7.31
N TYR A 67 8.46 0.36 8.33
CA TYR A 67 8.62 -0.37 9.58
C TYR A 67 7.33 -0.40 10.40
N ASN A 68 7.30 -1.29 11.39
CA ASN A 68 6.35 -1.21 12.48
C ASN A 68 7.07 -0.61 13.70
N PRO A 69 6.59 0.50 14.28
CA PRO A 69 7.22 1.10 15.47
C PRO A 69 7.22 0.13 16.65
N TYR A 70 8.31 0.11 17.44
CA TYR A 70 8.36 -0.67 18.68
C TYR A 70 7.28 -0.25 19.69
N VAL A 71 6.95 1.04 19.71
CA VAL A 71 5.86 1.56 20.53
C VAL A 71 4.58 1.49 19.72
N GLN A 72 3.77 0.49 20.03
CA GLN A 72 2.47 0.29 19.40
C GLN A 72 1.48 1.38 19.80
N TRP A 73 0.53 1.66 18.92
CA TRP A 73 -0.58 2.55 19.19
C TRP A 73 -1.67 1.84 19.98
N ARG A 74 -2.30 2.57 20.90
CA ARG A 74 -3.51 2.03 21.54
C ARG A 74 -4.63 2.01 20.50
N THR A 75 -5.32 0.90 20.40
CA THR A 75 -6.44 0.71 19.46
C THR A 75 -7.48 1.82 19.58
N LYS A 76 -7.81 2.23 20.82
CA LYS A 76 -8.75 3.35 21.09
C LYS A 76 -8.25 4.75 20.71
N ASP A 77 -6.98 4.90 20.40
CA ASP A 77 -6.44 6.17 19.91
C ASP A 77 -6.64 6.32 18.40
N ILE A 78 -6.93 5.20 17.74
CA ILE A 78 -7.25 5.13 16.31
C ILE A 78 -8.76 4.95 16.13
N TRP A 79 -9.37 4.00 16.85
CA TRP A 79 -10.81 3.67 16.79
C TRP A 79 -11.43 3.77 18.19
N PRO A 80 -11.85 4.97 18.64
CA PRO A 80 -12.33 5.18 20.02
C PRO A 80 -13.65 4.47 20.32
N ASN A 81 -14.46 4.22 19.29
CA ASN A 81 -15.77 3.59 19.43
C ASN A 81 -15.74 2.07 19.28
N GLN A 82 -14.56 1.48 18.96
CA GLN A 82 -14.45 0.03 18.89
C GLN A 82 -14.76 -0.59 20.26
N GLU A 83 -15.73 -1.50 20.28
CA GLU A 83 -16.05 -2.25 21.49
C GLU A 83 -14.88 -3.18 21.83
N THR A 84 -14.23 -2.88 22.93
CA THR A 84 -13.18 -3.73 23.47
C THR A 84 -13.66 -4.38 24.76
N SER A 85 -13.35 -5.66 24.95
CA SER A 85 -13.65 -6.30 26.24
C SER A 85 -12.96 -5.57 27.39
N ILE A 86 -13.50 -5.69 28.61
CA ILE A 86 -12.93 -5.05 29.81
C ILE A 86 -11.45 -5.37 29.99
N ARG A 87 -10.99 -6.54 29.49
CA ARG A 87 -9.59 -6.95 29.49
C ARG A 87 -8.74 -6.27 28.41
N ALA A 88 -9.37 -5.77 27.35
CA ALA A 88 -8.73 -5.16 26.18
C ALA A 88 -8.67 -3.62 26.23
N GLN A 89 -8.90 -2.99 27.39
CA GLN A 89 -8.84 -1.51 27.53
C GLN A 89 -7.47 -0.91 27.20
N ASN A 90 -6.41 -1.73 27.25
CA ASN A 90 -5.04 -1.36 26.87
C ASN A 90 -4.59 -2.08 25.60
N GLU A 91 -5.51 -2.58 24.80
CA GLU A 91 -5.20 -3.21 23.53
C GLU A 91 -4.44 -2.24 22.62
N THR A 92 -3.37 -2.75 22.07
CA THR A 92 -2.52 -2.02 21.12
C THR A 92 -2.63 -2.66 19.74
N THR A 93 -2.41 -1.85 18.74
CA THR A 93 -2.38 -2.30 17.35
C THR A 93 -1.08 -1.86 16.70
N ASP A 94 -0.59 -2.67 15.79
CA ASP A 94 0.52 -2.33 14.93
C ASP A 94 0.06 -1.30 13.89
N ILE A 95 0.99 -0.47 13.47
CA ILE A 95 0.83 0.39 12.31
C ILE A 95 2.01 0.19 11.37
N LEU A 96 1.78 0.37 10.08
CA LEU A 96 2.84 0.43 9.08
C LEU A 96 3.22 1.90 8.88
N VAL A 97 4.50 2.20 8.99
CA VAL A 97 5.04 3.54 8.71
C VAL A 97 5.82 3.48 7.41
N MET A 98 5.55 4.39 6.50
CA MET A 98 6.34 4.65 5.31
C MET A 98 7.02 6.00 5.45
N ASN A 99 8.33 6.04 5.37
CA ASN A 99 9.12 7.27 5.30
C ASN A 99 9.73 7.41 3.92
N TYR A 100 9.56 8.60 3.36
CA TYR A 100 10.00 8.96 2.03
C TYR A 100 11.03 10.09 2.13
N GLU A 101 12.19 9.88 1.52
CA GLU A 101 13.31 10.83 1.56
C GLU A 101 13.89 11.04 0.15
N PRO A 102 13.53 12.12 -0.55
CA PRO A 102 14.12 12.43 -1.84
C PRO A 102 15.59 12.81 -1.64
N LEU A 103 16.44 12.37 -2.54
CA LEU A 103 17.84 12.77 -2.57
C LEU A 103 17.96 14.25 -2.93
N ILE A 104 19.05 14.91 -2.51
CA ILE A 104 19.25 16.36 -2.66
C ILE A 104 18.99 16.82 -4.10
N ASN A 105 19.45 16.07 -5.08
CA ASN A 105 19.26 16.44 -6.49
C ASN A 105 17.87 16.20 -7.02
N GLN A 106 17.17 15.25 -6.43
CA GLN A 106 15.79 14.97 -6.78
C GLN A 106 14.85 16.10 -6.36
N THR A 107 15.23 16.89 -5.34
CA THR A 107 14.41 18.02 -4.86
C THR A 107 14.14 19.08 -5.93
N GLN A 108 14.93 19.12 -7.00
CA GLN A 108 14.75 20.04 -8.13
C GLN A 108 13.87 19.44 -9.26
N LEU A 109 13.54 18.16 -9.18
CA LEU A 109 12.69 17.51 -10.18
C LEU A 109 11.22 17.82 -9.92
N PRO A 110 10.37 17.74 -10.97
CA PRO A 110 8.92 17.80 -10.79
C PRO A 110 8.45 16.72 -9.81
N LYS A 111 7.55 17.09 -8.91
CA LYS A 111 7.01 16.18 -7.88
C LYS A 111 6.42 14.90 -8.47
N ASP A 112 5.69 15.01 -9.56
CA ASP A 112 5.02 13.92 -10.28
C ASP A 112 5.99 12.95 -10.97
N SER A 113 7.25 13.34 -11.12
CA SER A 113 8.30 12.46 -11.62
C SER A 113 9.06 11.72 -10.52
N LEU A 114 8.93 12.14 -9.25
CA LEU A 114 9.54 11.46 -8.12
C LEU A 114 8.61 10.40 -7.55
N TRP A 115 9.19 9.32 -7.10
CA TRP A 115 8.42 8.23 -6.50
C TRP A 115 9.29 7.36 -5.59
N ALA A 116 8.66 6.74 -4.63
CA ALA A 116 9.14 5.54 -3.98
C ALA A 116 7.93 4.74 -3.49
N GLY A 117 8.03 3.43 -3.44
CA GLY A 117 6.87 2.62 -3.11
C GLY A 117 7.20 1.24 -2.60
N ILE A 118 6.21 0.68 -1.93
CA ILE A 118 6.21 -0.68 -1.42
C ILE A 118 5.06 -1.47 -2.02
N ILE A 119 5.24 -2.78 -2.13
CA ILE A 119 4.30 -3.70 -2.75
C ILE A 119 4.04 -4.91 -1.86
N THR A 120 2.83 -5.42 -1.89
CA THR A 120 2.44 -6.67 -1.24
C THR A 120 1.55 -7.50 -2.15
N THR A 121 1.54 -8.82 -1.94
CA THR A 121 0.66 -9.75 -2.68
C THR A 121 -0.64 -9.99 -1.92
N LEU A 122 -1.70 -10.26 -2.65
CA LEU A 122 -2.92 -10.88 -2.11
C LEU A 122 -2.80 -12.41 -2.12
N TYR A 123 -3.52 -13.06 -1.24
CA TYR A 123 -3.70 -14.51 -1.36
C TYR A 123 -4.56 -14.86 -2.56
N SER A 124 -4.27 -15.97 -3.22
CA SER A 124 -4.96 -16.37 -4.46
C SER A 124 -6.50 -16.47 -4.33
N GLY A 125 -7.00 -16.75 -3.12
CA GLY A 125 -8.44 -16.74 -2.83
C GLY A 125 -9.09 -15.35 -2.84
N ASP A 126 -8.28 -14.30 -2.76
CA ASP A 126 -8.71 -12.90 -2.66
C ASP A 126 -8.46 -12.10 -3.94
N TYR A 127 -8.08 -12.74 -5.05
CA TYR A 127 -7.81 -12.03 -6.32
C TYR A 127 -9.06 -11.45 -6.96
N ASP A 128 -10.21 -12.08 -6.76
CA ASP A 128 -11.47 -11.59 -7.33
C ASP A 128 -12.09 -10.49 -6.46
N GLN A 129 -12.00 -9.26 -6.97
CA GLN A 129 -12.52 -8.05 -6.36
C GLN A 129 -13.72 -7.46 -7.11
N THR A 130 -14.39 -8.23 -7.96
CA THR A 130 -15.53 -7.77 -8.77
C THR A 130 -16.72 -7.28 -7.93
N GLN A 131 -16.86 -7.79 -6.70
CA GLN A 131 -17.90 -7.38 -5.76
C GLN A 131 -17.46 -6.22 -4.84
N THR A 132 -16.21 -5.81 -4.93
CA THR A 132 -15.66 -4.71 -4.14
C THR A 132 -16.10 -3.36 -4.71
N LYS A 133 -16.40 -2.41 -3.84
CA LYS A 133 -16.88 -1.06 -4.20
C LYS A 133 -15.91 0.03 -3.83
N PHE A 134 -15.19 -0.16 -2.73
CA PHE A 134 -14.33 0.86 -2.15
C PHE A 134 -12.97 0.28 -1.75
N PHE A 135 -11.96 1.11 -1.88
CA PHE A 135 -10.69 0.97 -1.18
C PHE A 135 -10.73 1.89 0.04
N GLU A 136 -10.51 1.34 1.23
CA GLU A 136 -10.49 2.07 2.49
C GLU A 136 -9.09 2.03 3.09
N ILE A 137 -8.61 3.19 3.55
CA ILE A 137 -7.31 3.29 4.21
C ILE A 137 -7.39 4.28 5.38
N TRP A 138 -6.97 3.81 6.55
CA TRP A 138 -6.77 4.64 7.73
C TRP A 138 -5.34 5.12 7.79
N ILE A 139 -5.14 6.41 7.63
CA ILE A 139 -3.81 7.01 7.63
C ILE A 139 -3.69 8.18 8.59
N ARG A 140 -2.45 8.42 9.01
CA ARG A 140 -2.02 9.62 9.70
C ARG A 140 -0.77 10.15 9.01
N SER A 141 -0.71 11.44 8.77
CA SER A 141 0.40 12.14 8.13
C SER A 141 0.64 13.49 8.79
N LYS A 142 1.66 14.22 8.36
CA LYS A 142 1.85 15.60 8.78
C LYS A 142 0.63 16.44 8.36
N SER A 143 0.13 17.25 9.27
CA SER A 143 -1.01 18.13 8.97
C SER A 143 -0.70 19.05 7.79
N GLY A 144 -1.63 19.12 6.83
CA GLY A 144 -1.48 19.92 5.61
C GLY A 144 -0.41 19.40 4.64
N SER A 145 -0.06 18.11 4.73
CA SER A 145 0.90 17.50 3.80
C SER A 145 0.34 17.48 2.39
N LYS A 146 1.10 18.03 1.44
CA LYS A 146 0.81 18.01 0.01
C LYS A 146 1.44 16.82 -0.71
N SER A 147 2.07 15.91 0.05
CA SER A 147 2.59 14.66 -0.51
C SER A 147 1.46 13.86 -1.17
N GLU A 148 1.77 13.18 -2.24
CA GLU A 148 0.82 12.34 -2.95
C GLU A 148 1.00 10.88 -2.55
N LEU A 149 -0.11 10.22 -2.26
CA LEU A 149 -0.19 8.78 -2.12
C LEU A 149 -0.89 8.20 -3.35
N SER A 150 -0.20 7.32 -4.04
CA SER A 150 -0.75 6.53 -5.14
C SER A 150 -0.98 5.10 -4.68
N ILE A 151 -2.12 4.55 -5.06
CA ILE A 151 -2.53 3.18 -4.81
C ILE A 151 -2.66 2.49 -6.15
N ASP A 152 -1.92 1.41 -6.34
CA ASP A 152 -1.99 0.60 -7.55
C ASP A 152 -2.48 -0.80 -7.18
N LEU A 153 -3.46 -1.33 -7.90
CA LEU A 153 -4.10 -2.63 -7.64
C LEU A 153 -4.20 -3.42 -8.95
N GLY A 154 -3.66 -4.62 -8.99
CA GLY A 154 -3.72 -5.45 -10.19
C GLY A 154 -2.52 -6.36 -10.37
N LYS A 155 -2.13 -6.58 -11.62
CA LYS A 155 -0.87 -7.23 -11.99
C LYS A 155 0.21 -6.16 -12.10
N ILE A 156 1.22 -6.26 -11.29
CA ILE A 156 2.33 -5.31 -11.23
C ILE A 156 3.60 -6.10 -11.45
N SER A 157 4.48 -5.61 -12.32
CA SER A 157 5.75 -6.26 -12.57
C SER A 157 6.57 -6.41 -11.30
N GLU A 158 7.14 -7.59 -11.12
CA GLU A 158 8.05 -7.90 -10.02
C GLU A 158 9.49 -7.46 -10.30
N ASP A 159 9.83 -7.21 -11.56
CA ASP A 159 11.15 -6.79 -12.07
C ASP A 159 11.55 -5.43 -11.46
N TRP A 160 12.21 -5.49 -10.31
CA TRP A 160 12.53 -4.33 -9.48
C TRP A 160 13.54 -3.39 -10.13
N ASN A 161 14.63 -3.96 -10.68
CA ASN A 161 15.68 -3.20 -11.35
C ASN A 161 15.39 -3.03 -12.85
N GLY A 162 14.45 -3.79 -13.39
CA GLY A 162 14.01 -3.70 -14.77
C GLY A 162 14.96 -4.37 -15.75
N ASP A 163 15.84 -5.27 -15.35
CA ASP A 163 16.77 -5.98 -16.22
C ASP A 163 16.13 -7.16 -16.95
N GLY A 164 14.97 -7.61 -16.45
CA GLY A 164 14.18 -8.70 -17.00
C GLY A 164 14.66 -10.08 -16.59
N SER A 165 15.52 -10.17 -15.60
CA SER A 165 16.00 -11.39 -14.96
C SER A 165 15.42 -11.46 -13.55
N LEU A 166 15.27 -12.65 -12.99
CA LEU A 166 14.84 -12.82 -11.60
C LEU A 166 16.06 -12.62 -10.70
N ASN A 167 16.06 -11.57 -9.91
CA ASN A 167 17.08 -11.32 -8.91
C ASN A 167 16.61 -11.82 -7.54
N THR A 168 17.53 -12.38 -6.79
CA THR A 168 17.31 -12.90 -5.44
C THR A 168 18.62 -12.93 -4.68
N GLU A 169 18.59 -12.61 -3.42
CA GLU A 169 19.71 -12.75 -2.49
C GLU A 169 19.91 -14.21 -2.03
N ASP A 170 18.92 -15.07 -2.21
CA ASP A 170 19.03 -16.51 -1.97
C ASP A 170 19.76 -17.18 -3.15
N ILE A 171 21.08 -17.07 -3.19
CA ILE A 171 21.91 -17.48 -4.32
C ILE A 171 22.17 -18.99 -4.27
N PRO A 172 21.76 -19.74 -5.32
CA PRO A 172 22.00 -21.19 -5.34
C PRO A 172 23.48 -21.54 -5.35
N VAL A 173 23.95 -22.29 -4.37
CA VAL A 173 25.33 -22.79 -4.33
C VAL A 173 25.42 -24.14 -5.05
N ALA A 174 26.22 -24.21 -6.14
CA ALA A 174 26.67 -25.45 -6.78
C ALA A 174 25.58 -26.52 -7.02
N GLY A 175 24.44 -26.15 -7.59
CA GLY A 175 23.38 -27.08 -7.98
C GLY A 175 22.36 -27.39 -6.87
N MET A 176 22.42 -26.66 -5.78
CA MET A 176 21.36 -26.59 -4.77
C MET A 176 20.47 -25.38 -5.04
N ILE A 177 19.21 -25.49 -4.67
CA ILE A 177 18.31 -24.34 -4.52
C ILE A 177 18.85 -23.53 -3.35
N GLY A 178 18.65 -22.21 -3.32
CA GLY A 178 18.97 -21.39 -2.16
C GLY A 178 18.46 -21.98 -0.86
N ASP A 179 19.06 -21.67 0.25
CA ASP A 179 18.74 -22.28 1.53
C ASP A 179 17.66 -21.51 2.32
N GLY A 180 17.22 -20.37 1.79
CA GLY A 180 16.20 -19.51 2.38
C GLY A 180 16.70 -18.68 3.55
N LEU A 181 17.99 -18.57 3.73
CA LEU A 181 18.67 -17.71 4.70
C LEU A 181 19.52 -16.69 3.97
N LEU A 182 19.71 -15.53 4.55
CA LEU A 182 20.60 -14.51 4.00
C LEU A 182 21.97 -14.61 4.68
N ASP A 183 22.98 -15.03 3.94
CA ASP A 183 24.38 -15.00 4.35
C ASP A 183 25.06 -13.66 3.98
N ASP A 184 26.10 -13.25 4.70
CA ASP A 184 26.80 -11.97 4.45
C ASP A 184 27.33 -11.80 3.02
N ALA A 185 27.51 -12.86 2.28
CA ALA A 185 27.98 -12.82 0.89
C ALA A 185 26.84 -12.75 -0.14
N GLU A 186 25.62 -12.90 0.32
CA GLU A 186 24.39 -12.88 -0.49
C GLU A 186 23.61 -11.57 -0.33
N ASP A 187 23.99 -10.75 0.65
CA ASP A 187 23.41 -9.46 1.00
C ASP A 187 23.86 -8.40 -0.02
N ILE A 188 23.21 -8.41 -1.17
CA ILE A 188 23.57 -7.60 -2.35
C ILE A 188 22.35 -6.84 -2.92
N GLY A 189 21.25 -6.83 -2.23
CA GLY A 189 20.02 -6.20 -2.69
C GLY A 189 19.38 -6.86 -3.92
N LEU A 190 18.38 -6.18 -4.48
CA LEU A 190 17.65 -6.63 -5.69
C LEU A 190 18.15 -5.98 -6.98
N ASP A 191 19.18 -5.17 -6.91
CA ASP A 191 19.75 -4.51 -8.09
C ASP A 191 20.70 -5.43 -8.90
N GLY A 192 21.13 -6.53 -8.27
CA GLY A 192 21.96 -7.56 -8.91
C GLY A 192 23.46 -7.21 -8.96
N CYS A 193 23.91 -6.24 -8.14
CA CYS A 193 25.32 -5.88 -8.03
C CYS A 193 25.79 -5.92 -6.56
N ALA A 194 27.09 -6.14 -6.38
CA ALA A 194 27.69 -6.05 -5.06
C ALA A 194 27.97 -4.57 -4.71
N ASP A 195 27.97 -4.23 -3.42
CA ASP A 195 28.15 -2.89 -2.84
C ASP A 195 29.20 -2.04 -3.56
N GLU A 196 30.36 -2.63 -3.86
CA GLU A 196 31.46 -1.92 -4.52
C GLU A 196 31.14 -1.48 -5.95
N SER A 197 30.13 -2.11 -6.58
CA SER A 197 29.67 -1.86 -7.93
C SER A 197 28.36 -1.09 -8.00
N GLU A 198 27.82 -0.66 -6.89
CA GLU A 198 26.58 0.12 -6.81
C GLU A 198 26.76 1.57 -7.23
N ASP A 199 25.71 2.17 -7.77
CA ASP A 199 25.75 3.56 -8.24
C ASP A 199 25.20 4.59 -7.24
N GLY A 200 24.68 4.15 -6.10
CA GLY A 200 24.04 4.99 -5.09
C GLY A 200 22.62 5.47 -5.46
N TRP A 201 22.06 4.92 -6.54
CA TRP A 201 20.74 5.22 -7.06
C TRP A 201 19.79 3.99 -7.08
N GLY A 202 20.28 2.86 -6.59
CA GLY A 202 19.61 1.56 -6.68
C GLY A 202 19.86 0.85 -8.00
N GLY A 203 21.04 0.99 -8.54
CA GLY A 203 21.50 0.30 -9.75
C GLY A 203 23.01 0.09 -9.73
N CYS A 204 23.54 -0.49 -10.80
CA CYS A 204 24.92 -0.87 -10.91
C CYS A 204 25.76 0.13 -11.75
N LEU A 205 27.01 0.28 -11.37
CA LEU A 205 28.04 0.95 -12.15
C LEU A 205 28.38 0.11 -13.40
N GLN A 206 29.08 0.74 -14.35
CA GLN A 206 29.57 0.03 -15.52
C GLN A 206 30.66 -0.98 -15.12
N PHE A 207 30.75 -2.06 -15.87
CA PHE A 207 31.74 -3.12 -15.61
C PHE A 207 33.15 -2.57 -15.44
N GLY A 208 33.78 -2.89 -14.30
CA GLY A 208 35.13 -2.48 -13.96
C GLY A 208 35.25 -1.11 -13.30
N GLU A 209 34.15 -0.43 -13.00
CA GLU A 209 34.10 0.76 -12.18
C GLU A 209 33.70 0.41 -10.74
N THR A 210 34.28 1.10 -9.77
CA THR A 210 33.86 0.98 -8.36
C THR A 210 33.42 2.33 -7.82
N TYR A 211 32.48 2.32 -6.88
CA TYR A 211 31.95 3.52 -6.26
C TYR A 211 33.04 4.41 -5.65
N ASN A 212 33.93 3.80 -4.89
CA ASN A 212 35.02 4.51 -4.22
C ASN A 212 36.03 5.14 -5.20
N GLU A 213 36.33 4.49 -6.32
CA GLU A 213 37.20 5.04 -7.35
C GLU A 213 36.57 6.21 -8.07
N LEU A 214 35.28 6.11 -8.41
CA LEU A 214 34.55 7.21 -9.02
C LEU A 214 34.35 8.38 -8.05
N LEU A 215 34.10 8.12 -6.78
CA LEU A 215 34.03 9.14 -5.74
C LEU A 215 35.36 9.87 -5.58
N ALA A 216 36.47 9.13 -5.48
CA ALA A 216 37.81 9.71 -5.38
C ALA A 216 38.22 10.50 -6.64
N ALA A 217 37.73 10.11 -7.80
CA ALA A 217 37.95 10.83 -9.06
C ALA A 217 37.06 12.06 -9.23
N GLY A 218 36.13 12.32 -8.31
CA GLY A 218 35.18 13.42 -8.42
C GLY A 218 34.20 13.23 -9.59
N SER A 219 33.81 12.00 -9.85
CA SER A 219 32.91 11.68 -10.96
C SER A 219 31.57 12.39 -10.84
N THR A 220 31.10 12.98 -11.93
CA THR A 220 29.79 13.64 -11.98
C THR A 220 28.61 12.67 -11.88
N ILE A 221 28.84 11.38 -12.07
CA ILE A 221 27.85 10.33 -11.88
C ILE A 221 27.45 10.29 -10.39
N LEU A 222 28.42 10.45 -9.49
CA LEU A 222 28.24 10.37 -8.03
C LEU A 222 28.04 11.74 -7.35
N ILE A 223 28.37 12.86 -8.01
CA ILE A 223 28.23 14.23 -7.42
C ILE A 223 26.81 14.54 -6.94
N ASN A 224 25.90 13.71 -7.32
CA ASN A 224 24.50 13.89 -7.05
C ASN A 224 23.98 12.98 -5.93
N VAL A 225 24.82 12.22 -5.34
CA VAL A 225 24.49 11.31 -4.25
C VAL A 225 24.48 12.11 -2.94
N ALA A 226 23.55 11.85 -2.06
CA ALA A 226 23.40 12.57 -0.81
C ALA A 226 24.66 12.46 0.05
N ASP A 227 24.97 13.50 0.84
CA ASP A 227 26.12 13.55 1.73
C ASP A 227 26.13 12.47 2.83
N ASP A 228 25.03 11.71 2.98
CA ASP A 228 24.82 10.66 3.97
C ASP A 228 24.81 9.24 3.37
N ILE A 229 25.32 9.04 2.16
CA ILE A 229 25.53 7.71 1.61
C ILE A 229 26.70 7.01 2.29
N ASP A 230 26.46 5.79 2.73
CA ASP A 230 27.54 4.90 3.16
C ASP A 230 28.30 4.41 1.92
N PRO A 231 29.61 4.68 1.80
CA PRO A 231 30.38 4.18 0.65
C PRO A 231 30.62 2.67 0.66
N ASN A 232 30.21 1.97 1.71
CA ASN A 232 30.25 0.51 1.78
C ASN A 232 28.91 -0.14 1.46
N ASP A 233 27.87 0.67 1.31
CA ASP A 233 26.52 0.27 0.97
C ASP A 233 25.85 1.47 0.28
N PRO A 234 26.26 1.79 -0.96
CA PRO A 234 25.81 2.99 -1.65
C PRO A 234 24.32 3.02 -1.95
N ASN A 235 23.71 1.88 -2.24
CA ASN A 235 22.28 1.78 -2.55
C ASN A 235 21.43 1.65 -1.29
N SER A 236 22.05 1.41 -0.12
CA SER A 236 21.38 1.26 1.20
C SER A 236 20.39 0.11 1.20
N ASP A 237 20.81 -1.03 0.65
CA ASP A 237 20.03 -2.25 0.55
C ASP A 237 20.64 -3.46 1.30
N ASN A 238 21.78 -3.28 2.00
CA ASN A 238 22.33 -4.27 2.90
C ASN A 238 21.50 -4.43 4.18
N TRP A 239 21.35 -5.67 4.62
CA TRP A 239 20.67 -5.97 5.87
C TRP A 239 21.38 -5.32 7.06
N ASN A 240 20.66 -4.51 7.78
CA ASN A 240 21.20 -3.78 8.92
C ASN A 240 20.23 -3.80 10.10
N TYR A 241 20.61 -4.47 11.16
CA TYR A 241 19.85 -4.56 12.39
C TYR A 241 20.72 -4.32 13.61
N ASP A 242 20.39 -3.31 14.39
CA ASP A 242 20.95 -3.02 15.69
C ASP A 242 19.92 -3.32 16.77
N GLU A 243 20.14 -4.36 17.58
CA GLU A 243 19.24 -4.71 18.69
C GLU A 243 19.06 -3.52 19.64
N GLY A 244 17.80 -3.12 19.87
CA GLY A 244 17.45 -1.99 20.72
C GLY A 244 17.66 -0.62 20.11
N SER A 245 18.09 -0.53 18.86
CA SER A 245 18.15 0.74 18.12
C SER A 245 16.75 1.25 17.80
N TYR A 246 16.56 2.57 17.89
CA TYR A 246 15.36 3.26 17.41
C TYR A 246 15.60 3.96 16.07
N ASP A 247 16.75 3.74 15.45
CA ASP A 247 17.03 4.24 14.11
C ASP A 247 16.43 3.31 13.05
N TYR A 248 15.19 3.59 12.69
CA TYR A 248 14.46 2.81 11.71
C TYR A 248 15.00 2.95 10.28
N LYS A 249 15.92 3.87 10.00
CA LYS A 249 16.63 3.94 8.71
C LYS A 249 17.58 2.78 8.49
N ARG A 250 18.09 2.20 9.58
CA ARG A 250 19.00 1.06 9.56
C ARG A 250 18.29 -0.27 9.46
N ILE A 251 16.97 -0.25 9.53
CA ILE A 251 16.11 -1.40 9.37
C ILE A 251 15.23 -1.09 8.17
N ASN A 252 15.72 -1.35 6.98
CA ASN A 252 14.91 -1.18 5.79
C ASN A 252 13.98 -2.38 5.59
N GLY A 253 12.96 -2.23 4.80
CA GLY A 253 12.01 -3.30 4.54
C GLY A 253 12.42 -4.21 3.39
N THR A 254 13.48 -3.89 2.66
CA THR A 254 13.88 -4.66 1.49
C THR A 254 14.56 -5.95 1.88
N GLU A 255 15.18 -6.03 3.03
CA GLU A 255 16.03 -7.15 3.45
C GLU A 255 15.33 -8.11 4.42
N GLY A 256 14.08 -8.36 4.28
CA GLY A 256 13.39 -9.34 5.12
C GLY A 256 13.62 -9.20 6.63
N ASN A 257 13.99 -8.03 7.13
CA ASN A 257 14.41 -7.73 8.51
C ASN A 257 13.42 -8.25 9.55
N ALA A 258 13.66 -9.42 10.07
CA ALA A 258 12.95 -9.91 11.24
C ALA A 258 13.70 -9.48 12.50
N LEU A 259 12.99 -8.89 13.45
CA LEU A 259 13.57 -8.45 14.72
C LEU A 259 14.07 -9.61 15.61
N ASP A 260 13.63 -10.83 15.37
CA ASP A 260 13.69 -11.90 16.34
C ASP A 260 14.12 -13.28 15.82
N ALA A 261 14.33 -13.49 14.54
CA ALA A 261 14.51 -14.87 14.08
C ALA A 261 15.32 -15.08 12.78
N GLY A 262 16.24 -14.21 12.46
CA GLY A 262 17.14 -14.48 11.33
C GLY A 262 16.90 -13.58 10.13
N ARG A 263 17.87 -13.57 9.28
CA ARG A 263 17.89 -12.85 8.02
C ARG A 263 17.15 -13.68 6.98
N TYR A 264 16.27 -13.02 6.24
CA TYR A 264 15.61 -13.64 5.10
C TYR A 264 16.00 -12.92 3.84
N PRO A 265 16.42 -13.64 2.80
CA PRO A 265 16.81 -13.04 1.54
C PRO A 265 15.63 -12.32 0.89
N ASP A 266 15.90 -11.21 0.26
CA ASP A 266 14.95 -10.55 -0.61
C ASP A 266 14.93 -11.20 -1.98
N THR A 267 13.79 -11.14 -2.64
CA THR A 267 13.59 -11.71 -3.96
C THR A 267 12.57 -10.90 -4.73
N GLU A 268 12.74 -10.83 -6.03
CA GLU A 268 11.76 -10.27 -6.94
C GLU A 268 10.53 -11.19 -7.14
N ASP A 269 10.64 -12.49 -6.81
CA ASP A 269 9.54 -13.45 -6.86
C ASP A 269 8.61 -13.24 -5.65
N LEU A 270 7.73 -12.25 -5.73
CA LEU A 270 6.86 -11.83 -4.62
C LEU A 270 5.73 -12.82 -4.35
N ASP A 271 5.23 -13.49 -5.38
CA ASP A 271 4.14 -14.45 -5.27
C ASP A 271 4.62 -15.91 -5.16
N ARG A 272 5.95 -16.12 -5.14
CA ARG A 272 6.62 -17.42 -4.97
C ARG A 272 6.27 -18.45 -6.03
N THR A 273 6.21 -18.00 -7.27
CA THR A 273 5.96 -18.86 -8.44
C THR A 273 7.24 -19.46 -9.02
N GLY A 274 8.42 -18.92 -8.66
CA GLY A 274 9.72 -19.25 -9.23
C GLY A 274 9.97 -18.60 -10.59
N PHE A 275 9.13 -17.64 -10.97
CA PHE A 275 9.22 -16.92 -12.24
C PHE A 275 9.03 -15.43 -12.01
N LEU A 276 9.71 -14.61 -12.80
CA LEU A 276 9.57 -13.16 -12.77
C LEU A 276 8.35 -12.73 -13.59
N ASP A 277 7.33 -12.22 -12.93
CA ASP A 277 6.19 -11.58 -13.58
C ASP A 277 6.56 -10.17 -14.06
N LYS A 278 6.41 -9.92 -15.38
CA LYS A 278 6.76 -8.62 -16.02
C LYS A 278 5.54 -7.82 -16.45
N THR A 279 4.36 -8.28 -16.13
CA THR A 279 3.11 -7.66 -16.55
C THR A 279 2.81 -6.44 -15.70
N ASN A 280 2.43 -5.34 -16.35
CA ASN A 280 1.96 -4.13 -15.70
C ASN A 280 0.56 -3.78 -16.21
N ASP A 281 -0.45 -4.42 -15.63
CA ASP A 281 -1.86 -4.19 -15.89
C ASP A 281 -2.55 -3.96 -14.54
N TYR A 282 -2.77 -2.70 -14.18
CA TYR A 282 -3.27 -2.35 -12.87
C TYR A 282 -4.17 -1.12 -12.89
N PHE A 283 -4.98 -1.00 -11.86
CA PHE A 283 -5.76 0.19 -11.56
C PHE A 283 -4.94 1.11 -10.66
N THR A 284 -4.93 2.39 -10.92
CA THR A 284 -4.19 3.38 -10.13
C THR A 284 -5.10 4.49 -9.64
N LYS A 285 -4.85 4.97 -8.44
CA LYS A 285 -5.44 6.20 -7.91
C LYS A 285 -4.45 6.98 -7.08
N THR A 286 -4.26 8.24 -7.45
CA THR A 286 -3.42 9.18 -6.72
C THR A 286 -4.29 10.24 -6.05
N PHE A 287 -3.96 10.59 -4.81
CA PHE A 287 -4.56 11.69 -4.06
C PHE A 287 -3.53 12.32 -3.12
N THR A 288 -3.74 13.57 -2.75
CA THR A 288 -2.89 14.24 -1.77
C THR A 288 -3.27 13.85 -0.34
N LEU A 289 -2.30 13.76 0.56
CA LEU A 289 -2.54 13.36 1.95
C LEU A 289 -3.45 14.32 2.74
N ASP A 290 -3.69 15.53 2.25
CA ASP A 290 -4.65 16.48 2.80
C ASP A 290 -5.95 16.60 1.96
N ASP A 291 -6.16 15.69 1.00
CA ASP A 291 -7.36 15.66 0.17
C ASP A 291 -8.63 15.56 1.02
N THR A 292 -9.65 16.26 0.59
CA THR A 292 -10.98 16.22 1.20
C THR A 292 -12.00 15.46 0.36
N THR A 293 -11.67 15.13 -0.89
CA THR A 293 -12.58 14.45 -1.83
C THR A 293 -12.92 13.04 -1.38
N TYR A 294 -11.91 12.31 -0.89
CA TYR A 294 -12.05 10.93 -0.43
C TYR A 294 -12.06 10.82 1.09
N PHE A 295 -11.97 11.95 1.78
CA PHE A 295 -12.04 11.98 3.23
C PHE A 295 -13.43 11.53 3.71
N SER A 296 -13.46 10.50 4.53
CA SER A 296 -14.70 9.91 5.06
C SER A 296 -14.88 10.16 6.55
N GLY A 297 -13.81 10.35 7.29
CA GLY A 297 -13.87 10.61 8.73
C GLY A 297 -12.51 10.82 9.37
N GLU A 298 -12.52 11.42 10.56
CA GLU A 298 -11.33 11.62 11.38
C GLU A 298 -11.61 11.16 12.81
N THR A 299 -10.62 10.52 13.40
CA THR A 299 -10.71 10.11 14.81
C THR A 299 -10.68 11.30 15.75
N ILE A 300 -11.73 11.45 16.54
CA ILE A 300 -11.84 12.46 17.59
C ILE A 300 -11.69 11.79 18.95
N LYS A 301 -10.72 12.26 19.75
CA LYS A 301 -10.51 11.81 21.13
C LYS A 301 -10.56 13.00 22.07
N ASN A 302 -11.42 12.94 23.10
CA ASN A 302 -11.63 14.04 24.05
C ASN A 302 -11.94 15.39 23.38
N GLY A 303 -12.71 15.37 22.29
CA GLY A 303 -13.08 16.56 21.53
C GLY A 303 -11.96 17.15 20.65
N GLN A 304 -10.82 16.46 20.51
CA GLN A 304 -9.71 16.87 19.66
C GLN A 304 -9.41 15.83 18.59
N PRO A 305 -9.12 16.25 17.34
CA PRO A 305 -8.68 15.34 16.29
C PRO A 305 -7.34 14.70 16.64
N THR A 306 -7.23 13.41 16.41
CA THR A 306 -5.99 12.66 16.65
C THR A 306 -5.04 12.69 15.44
N GLY A 307 -5.54 13.13 14.29
CA GLY A 307 -4.86 13.12 13.01
C GLY A 307 -5.01 11.80 12.24
N TRP A 308 -5.67 10.79 12.83
CA TRP A 308 -6.05 9.58 12.10
C TRP A 308 -7.27 9.83 11.25
N ARG A 309 -7.15 9.60 9.94
CA ARG A 309 -8.17 9.90 8.93
C ARG A 309 -8.48 8.68 8.10
N LEU A 310 -9.76 8.45 7.87
CA LEU A 310 -10.26 7.45 6.93
C LEU A 310 -10.42 8.09 5.54
N PHE A 311 -9.81 7.48 4.57
CA PHE A 311 -10.06 7.74 3.16
C PHE A 311 -10.81 6.56 2.57
N ARG A 312 -11.93 6.86 1.90
CA ARG A 312 -12.76 5.87 1.21
C ARG A 312 -12.82 6.25 -0.26
N ILE A 313 -12.22 5.44 -1.10
CA ILE A 313 -12.05 5.71 -2.52
C ILE A 313 -12.91 4.71 -3.31
N PRO A 314 -13.93 5.17 -4.07
CA PRO A 314 -14.68 4.29 -4.94
C PRO A 314 -13.76 3.63 -5.99
N LEU A 315 -13.87 2.33 -6.20
CA LEU A 315 -13.04 1.64 -7.19
C LEU A 315 -13.30 2.16 -8.62
N SER A 316 -14.49 2.69 -8.88
CA SER A 316 -14.81 3.34 -10.15
C SER A 316 -14.02 4.63 -10.43
N HIS A 317 -13.32 5.18 -9.43
CA HIS A 317 -12.46 6.35 -9.57
C HIS A 317 -11.00 6.00 -9.84
N PHE A 318 -10.67 4.72 -9.88
CA PHE A 318 -9.33 4.28 -10.29
C PHE A 318 -9.21 4.33 -11.81
N GLU A 319 -8.06 4.74 -12.27
CA GLU A 319 -7.68 4.80 -13.68
C GLU A 319 -6.99 3.50 -14.08
N ILE A 320 -7.23 3.04 -15.30
CA ILE A 320 -6.58 1.83 -15.81
C ILE A 320 -5.21 2.22 -16.37
N ILE A 321 -4.18 1.55 -15.88
CA ILE A 321 -2.85 1.54 -16.46
C ILE A 321 -2.62 0.13 -16.99
N ASP A 322 -2.56 -0.02 -18.28
CA ASP A 322 -2.69 -1.31 -18.91
C ASP A 322 -1.75 -1.43 -20.12
N SER A 323 -0.87 -2.42 -20.07
CA SER A 323 0.05 -2.74 -21.16
C SER A 323 -0.56 -3.71 -22.19
N THR A 324 -1.61 -4.46 -21.80
CA THR A 324 -2.24 -5.50 -22.62
C THR A 324 -3.69 -5.22 -23.02
N GLY A 325 -4.37 -4.28 -22.35
CA GLY A 325 -5.77 -3.93 -22.59
C GLY A 325 -6.79 -4.86 -21.95
N ASN A 326 -6.38 -5.64 -20.92
CA ASN A 326 -7.20 -6.70 -20.35
C ASN A 326 -7.29 -6.65 -18.81
N GLN A 327 -7.07 -5.50 -18.19
CA GLN A 327 -7.16 -5.40 -16.73
C GLN A 327 -8.61 -5.45 -16.25
N GLU A 328 -8.90 -6.40 -15.38
CA GLU A 328 -10.21 -6.60 -14.76
C GLU A 328 -10.07 -6.74 -13.23
N TRP A 329 -11.15 -6.42 -12.48
CA TRP A 329 -11.18 -6.54 -11.03
C TRP A 329 -11.21 -7.98 -10.50
N ASN A 330 -11.29 -8.97 -11.37
CA ASN A 330 -11.24 -10.38 -11.00
C ASN A 330 -9.83 -10.95 -10.78
N GLU A 331 -8.79 -10.14 -11.02
CA GLU A 331 -7.41 -10.62 -11.00
C GLU A 331 -6.47 -9.58 -10.37
N ILE A 332 -6.76 -9.20 -9.14
CA ILE A 332 -5.95 -8.27 -8.33
C ILE A 332 -4.92 -9.09 -7.55
N LYS A 333 -3.72 -9.24 -8.10
CA LYS A 333 -2.64 -9.99 -7.45
C LYS A 333 -1.88 -9.16 -6.42
N PHE A 334 -1.61 -7.89 -6.74
CA PHE A 334 -0.74 -7.02 -5.96
C PHE A 334 -1.43 -5.75 -5.54
N CYS A 335 -0.99 -5.21 -4.41
CA CYS A 335 -1.25 -3.84 -3.98
C CYS A 335 0.10 -3.12 -3.82
N ARG A 336 0.26 -1.99 -4.51
CA ARG A 336 1.42 -1.12 -4.38
C ARG A 336 0.99 0.23 -3.85
N LEU A 337 1.72 0.72 -2.85
CA LEU A 337 1.58 2.07 -2.30
C LEU A 337 2.82 2.87 -2.67
N ARG A 338 2.63 4.04 -3.27
CA ARG A 338 3.73 4.94 -3.67
C ARG A 338 3.53 6.32 -3.08
N LEU A 339 4.62 6.92 -2.59
CA LEU A 339 4.66 8.33 -2.19
C LEU A 339 5.42 9.14 -3.24
N SER A 340 4.98 10.37 -3.44
CA SER A 340 5.62 11.36 -4.29
C SER A 340 5.65 12.71 -3.58
N ASP A 341 6.84 13.29 -3.42
CA ASP A 341 7.06 14.63 -2.89
C ASP A 341 8.46 15.11 -3.30
N THR A 342 8.70 16.41 -3.24
CA THR A 342 10.03 17.04 -3.37
C THR A 342 10.73 17.23 -2.02
N THR A 343 10.05 16.89 -0.93
CA THR A 343 10.54 17.00 0.44
C THR A 343 10.28 15.69 1.19
N GLN A 344 10.93 15.54 2.34
CA GLN A 344 10.67 14.41 3.22
C GLN A 344 9.19 14.32 3.60
N ALA A 345 8.64 13.13 3.48
CA ALA A 345 7.26 12.82 3.82
C ALA A 345 7.17 11.51 4.59
N TRP A 346 6.12 11.39 5.38
CA TRP A 346 5.81 10.13 6.04
C TRP A 346 4.29 9.93 6.10
N VAL A 347 3.92 8.66 6.08
CA VAL A 347 2.55 8.22 6.32
C VAL A 347 2.55 7.04 7.28
N GLN A 348 1.68 7.08 8.25
CA GLN A 348 1.37 5.98 9.17
C GLN A 348 0.05 5.37 8.72
N ILE A 349 0.01 4.07 8.61
CA ILE A 349 -1.14 3.32 8.10
C ILE A 349 -1.58 2.34 9.18
N ALA A 350 -2.82 2.45 9.62
CA ALA A 350 -3.38 1.57 10.63
C ALA A 350 -4.21 0.43 10.02
N LYS A 351 -4.78 0.65 8.83
CA LYS A 351 -5.65 -0.33 8.18
C LYS A 351 -5.74 -0.06 6.69
N ILE A 352 -5.78 -1.12 5.88
CA ILE A 352 -6.00 -1.08 4.44
C ILE A 352 -6.98 -2.19 4.09
N GLU A 353 -8.07 -1.85 3.43
CA GLU A 353 -9.10 -2.82 3.08
C GLU A 353 -9.72 -2.53 1.71
N LEU A 354 -10.06 -3.60 1.02
CA LEU A 354 -11.01 -3.60 -0.08
C LEU A 354 -12.38 -3.98 0.47
N VAL A 355 -13.36 -3.10 0.31
CA VAL A 355 -14.68 -3.22 0.93
C VAL A 355 -15.74 -3.40 -0.14
N GLY A 356 -16.48 -4.47 -0.04
CA GLY A 356 -17.59 -4.79 -0.90
C GLY A 356 -18.87 -5.07 -0.13
N ASN A 357 -19.92 -5.36 -0.88
CA ASN A 357 -21.20 -5.78 -0.33
C ASN A 357 -21.66 -7.02 -1.08
N GLU A 358 -22.04 -8.07 -0.37
CA GLU A 358 -22.62 -9.27 -0.97
C GLU A 358 -24.03 -9.06 -1.53
N TRP A 359 -24.67 -7.95 -1.14
CA TRP A 359 -25.99 -7.60 -1.66
C TRP A 359 -25.86 -6.99 -3.06
N GLN A 360 -26.31 -7.72 -4.05
CA GLN A 360 -26.58 -7.15 -5.36
C GLN A 360 -27.90 -6.40 -5.28
N GLU A 361 -27.89 -5.12 -5.67
CA GLU A 361 -29.10 -4.40 -5.99
C GLU A 361 -29.67 -5.04 -7.28
N LEU A 362 -30.46 -6.10 -7.11
CA LEU A 362 -31.29 -6.59 -8.20
C LEU A 362 -32.32 -5.49 -8.42
N GLY A 363 -32.04 -4.62 -9.38
CA GLY A 363 -33.03 -3.67 -9.85
C GLY A 363 -34.31 -4.43 -10.12
N VAL A 364 -35.40 -4.07 -9.43
CA VAL A 364 -36.71 -4.58 -9.75
C VAL A 364 -36.98 -4.13 -11.17
N ALA A 365 -36.76 -5.02 -12.15
CA ALA A 365 -37.23 -4.77 -13.50
C ALA A 365 -38.75 -4.55 -13.37
N PRO A 366 -39.29 -3.40 -13.78
CA PRO A 366 -40.71 -3.20 -13.74
C PRO A 366 -41.33 -4.32 -14.58
N ASP A 367 -42.14 -5.16 -13.95
CA ASP A 367 -42.91 -6.14 -14.67
C ASP A 367 -43.74 -5.39 -15.72
N SER A 368 -43.51 -5.70 -16.97
CA SER A 368 -44.13 -5.01 -18.11
C SER A 368 -45.65 -5.18 -18.17
N SER A 369 -46.23 -5.88 -17.21
CA SER A 369 -47.66 -6.16 -17.10
C SER A 369 -48.44 -5.18 -16.22
N ASP A 370 -47.79 -4.38 -15.37
CA ASP A 370 -48.50 -3.44 -14.51
C ASP A 370 -48.27 -2.01 -14.98
N SER A 371 -49.32 -1.45 -15.59
CA SER A 371 -49.39 -0.03 -15.91
C SER A 371 -49.59 0.83 -14.62
N TYR A 372 -48.59 0.94 -13.80
CA TYR A 372 -48.54 1.99 -12.80
C TYR A 372 -48.11 3.30 -13.45
N SER A 373 -49.07 4.21 -13.58
CA SER A 373 -48.78 5.58 -13.95
C SER A 373 -47.90 6.21 -12.86
N LYS A 374 -46.63 6.47 -13.17
CA LYS A 374 -45.76 7.31 -12.36
C LYS A 374 -46.29 8.76 -12.40
N THR A 375 -47.06 9.11 -11.39
CA THR A 375 -47.28 10.50 -11.03
C THR A 375 -46.73 10.72 -9.64
N GLY A 376 -45.56 11.29 -9.56
CA GLY A 376 -44.99 11.78 -8.32
C GLY A 376 -43.55 11.30 -8.05
N SER A 377 -42.70 12.26 -7.95
CA SER A 377 -41.33 12.29 -7.38
C SER A 377 -40.62 10.96 -7.15
N ASP A 378 -39.52 10.80 -7.81
CA ASP A 378 -38.59 9.70 -7.64
C ASP A 378 -38.30 9.44 -6.17
N SER A 379 -38.91 8.40 -5.60
CA SER A 379 -38.46 7.83 -4.35
C SER A 379 -37.25 6.98 -4.63
N VAL A 380 -36.06 7.58 -4.57
CA VAL A 380 -34.82 6.85 -4.60
C VAL A 380 -34.68 6.10 -3.29
N PHE A 381 -34.76 4.78 -3.34
CA PHE A 381 -34.38 3.95 -2.21
C PHE A 381 -32.88 3.89 -2.16
N ALA A 382 -32.27 4.57 -1.21
CA ALA A 382 -30.83 4.53 -0.98
C ALA A 382 -30.56 3.68 0.27
N ILE A 383 -29.83 2.59 0.10
CA ILE A 383 -29.24 1.85 1.22
C ILE A 383 -27.83 2.40 1.44
N SER A 384 -27.61 3.04 2.57
CA SER A 384 -26.26 3.36 3.03
C SER A 384 -25.89 2.41 4.18
N VAL A 385 -24.79 1.69 4.03
CA VAL A 385 -24.21 0.93 5.14
C VAL A 385 -23.38 1.90 5.96
N ILE A 386 -23.83 2.19 7.17
CA ILE A 386 -23.06 2.97 8.14
C ILE A 386 -22.44 1.94 9.09
N ASN A 387 -21.11 1.84 9.08
CA ASN A 387 -20.42 1.08 10.10
C ASN A 387 -20.35 1.93 11.37
N THR A 388 -21.03 1.51 12.42
CA THR A 388 -21.04 2.21 13.71
C THR A 388 -19.74 2.02 14.51
N GLU A 389 -18.89 1.08 14.11
CA GLU A 389 -17.60 0.88 14.75
C GLU A 389 -16.53 1.90 14.29
N ASP A 390 -16.70 2.48 13.10
CA ASP A 390 -15.75 3.42 12.51
C ASP A 390 -16.11 4.90 12.75
N ASN A 391 -17.19 5.20 13.49
CA ASN A 391 -17.63 6.57 13.82
C ASN A 391 -17.34 6.94 15.28
#